data_666a2380e645b18dec078ee206b80922
#
_entry.id   666a2380e645b18dec078ee206b80922
#
_cell.length_a   1.000
_cell.length_b   1.000
_cell.length_c   1.000
_cell.angle_alpha   90.00
_cell.angle_beta   90.00
_cell.angle_gamma   90.00
#
_symmetry.space_group_name_H-M   'P 1'
#
loop_
_entity.id
_entity.type
_entity.pdbx_description
1 polymer ?
#
loop_
_entity_poly.entity_id
_entity_poly.type
_entity_poly.pdbx_seq_one_letter_code
_entity_poly.pdbx_strand_id
1 'polypeptide(L)'
;MMEEDARRLREDLQVLAGSQQGRRLLQLGLRGIERGERGVSAGCWTERGIAGCLFQHAYWEGVREGVFADKGRPGDWIGSFVGSHDYGVVIRVIESFDRLARSSFSDPDPRVFRPRRACLRQEEWNAAVARVLVDVLDETQEHSTSEERERLAPLQA
;
A
#
# COMPACT_ATOMS: atom_id res chain seq x y z
N MET A 1 6.02 16.43 -12.44
CA MET A 1 5.09 16.24 -11.33
C MET A 1 4.87 14.76 -10.99
N MET A 2 4.59 13.92 -11.97
CA MET A 2 4.39 12.47 -11.73
C MET A 2 5.62 11.76 -11.17
N GLU A 3 6.83 12.11 -11.62
CA GLU A 3 8.08 11.50 -11.13
C GLU A 3 8.35 11.83 -9.66
N GLU A 4 8.07 13.06 -9.23
CA GLU A 4 8.27 13.46 -7.84
C GLU A 4 7.27 12.78 -6.90
N ASP A 5 6.00 12.71 -7.28
CA ASP A 5 4.98 12.03 -6.49
C ASP A 5 5.25 10.51 -6.40
N ALA A 6 5.70 9.91 -7.49
CA ALA A 6 6.12 8.51 -7.50
C ALA A 6 7.33 8.26 -6.58
N ARG A 7 8.31 9.16 -6.60
CA ARG A 7 9.49 9.09 -5.73
C ARG A 7 9.11 9.23 -4.26
N ARG A 8 8.27 10.20 -3.92
CA ARG A 8 7.78 10.40 -2.54
C ARG A 8 7.00 9.19 -2.04
N LEU A 9 6.11 8.66 -2.89
CA LEU A 9 5.36 7.45 -2.56
C LEU A 9 6.31 6.29 -2.25
N ARG A 10 7.30 6.07 -3.09
CA ARG A 10 8.30 5.01 -2.89
C ARG A 10 9.09 5.21 -1.60
N GLU A 11 9.57 6.42 -1.33
CA GLU A 11 10.30 6.76 -0.10
C GLU A 11 9.46 6.51 1.15
N ASP A 12 8.20 6.95 1.17
CA ASP A 12 7.30 6.74 2.30
C ASP A 12 6.95 5.25 2.48
N LEU A 13 6.78 4.51 1.39
CA LEU A 13 6.60 3.05 1.45
C LEU A 13 7.83 2.35 2.02
N GLN A 14 9.04 2.80 1.67
CA GLN A 14 10.29 2.27 2.24
C GLN A 14 10.37 2.51 3.75
N VAL A 15 10.00 3.70 4.21
CA VAL A 15 9.94 4.01 5.65
C VAL A 15 8.93 3.09 6.35
N LEU A 16 7.75 2.93 5.78
CA LEU A 16 6.70 2.07 6.35
C LEU A 16 7.16 0.60 6.39
N ALA A 17 7.80 0.12 5.34
CA ALA A 17 8.33 -1.25 5.25
C ALA A 17 9.51 -1.51 6.22
N GLY A 18 10.08 -0.47 6.81
CA GLY A 18 11.15 -0.57 7.80
C GLY A 18 10.68 -1.10 9.17
N SER A 19 9.39 -1.02 9.49
CA SER A 19 8.82 -1.62 10.69
C SER A 19 8.16 -2.97 10.39
N GLN A 20 8.13 -3.86 11.37
CA GLN A 20 7.51 -5.17 11.23
C GLN A 20 6.02 -5.07 10.85
N GLN A 21 5.28 -4.22 11.55
CA GLN A 21 3.84 -4.05 11.32
C GLN A 21 3.55 -3.28 10.03
N GLY A 22 4.35 -2.26 9.71
CA GLY A 22 4.25 -1.55 8.44
C GLY A 22 4.51 -2.48 7.26
N ARG A 23 5.55 -3.31 7.36
CA ARG A 23 5.87 -4.33 6.35
C ARG A 23 4.72 -5.32 6.16
N ARG A 24 4.15 -5.81 7.25
CA ARG A 24 3.00 -6.72 7.22
C ARG A 24 1.78 -6.08 6.57
N LEU A 25 1.53 -4.81 6.86
CA LEU A 25 0.45 -4.06 6.24
C LEU A 25 0.62 -3.97 4.71
N LEU A 26 1.84 -3.68 4.24
CA LEU A 26 2.14 -3.64 2.81
C LEU A 26 2.04 -5.02 2.14
N GLN A 27 2.45 -6.08 2.81
CA GLN A 27 2.30 -7.45 2.32
C GLN A 27 0.82 -7.84 2.16
N LEU A 28 -0.02 -7.47 3.12
CA LEU A 28 -1.47 -7.67 3.02
C LEU A 28 -2.06 -6.88 1.85
N GLY A 29 -1.65 -5.62 1.68
CA GLY A 29 -2.07 -4.79 0.56
C GLY A 29 -1.69 -5.40 -0.79
N LEU A 30 -0.46 -5.85 -0.93
CA LEU A 30 0.03 -6.51 -2.15
C LEU A 30 -0.79 -7.77 -2.48
N ARG A 31 -1.01 -8.63 -1.51
CA ARG A 31 -1.81 -9.84 -1.70
C ARG A 31 -3.25 -9.51 -2.12
N GLY A 32 -3.85 -8.50 -1.51
CA GLY A 32 -5.19 -8.04 -1.88
C GLY A 32 -5.25 -7.52 -3.32
N ILE A 33 -4.26 -6.78 -3.76
CA ILE A 33 -4.17 -6.27 -5.13
C ILE A 33 -3.93 -7.41 -6.13
N GLU A 34 -3.02 -8.32 -5.83
CA GLU A 34 -2.69 -9.47 -6.69
C GLU A 34 -3.86 -10.46 -6.85
N ARG A 35 -4.75 -10.52 -5.86
CA ARG A 35 -5.95 -11.32 -5.96
C ARG A 35 -6.86 -10.88 -7.11
N GLY A 36 -6.83 -9.61 -7.49
CA GLY A 36 -7.49 -9.09 -8.67
C GLY A 36 -9.01 -9.00 -8.59
N GLU A 37 -9.62 -9.22 -7.43
CA GLU A 37 -11.07 -9.17 -7.24
C GLU A 37 -11.61 -7.74 -7.23
N ARG A 38 -10.77 -6.77 -6.87
CA ARG A 38 -11.15 -5.36 -6.71
C ARG A 38 -10.07 -4.45 -7.28
N GLY A 39 -10.49 -3.29 -7.80
CA GLY A 39 -9.57 -2.30 -8.34
C GLY A 39 -8.85 -1.50 -7.26
N VAL A 40 -7.68 -0.98 -7.60
CA VAL A 40 -6.97 0.01 -6.79
C VAL A 40 -7.44 1.39 -7.23
N SER A 41 -7.93 2.21 -6.31
CA SER A 41 -8.48 3.53 -6.61
C SER A 41 -7.87 4.63 -5.73
N ALA A 42 -7.94 5.85 -6.23
CA ALA A 42 -7.77 7.03 -5.40
C ALA A 42 -9.03 7.26 -4.54
N GLY A 43 -8.85 7.88 -3.38
CA GLY A 43 -9.98 8.14 -2.48
C GLY A 43 -10.30 6.92 -1.62
N CYS A 44 -9.95 7.01 -0.39
CA CYS A 44 -9.61 5.90 0.47
C CYS A 44 -10.67 4.84 0.70
N TRP A 45 -11.84 5.17 1.01
CA TRP A 45 -12.73 4.22 1.66
C TRP A 45 -14.04 4.15 0.88
N THR A 46 -14.14 3.18 -0.02
CA THR A 46 -15.42 2.96 -0.69
C THR A 46 -16.22 1.90 0.08
N GLU A 47 -17.38 2.28 0.59
CA GLU A 47 -18.33 1.37 1.21
C GLU A 47 -18.90 0.33 0.22
N ARG A 48 -18.70 0.56 -1.09
CA ARG A 48 -19.26 -0.30 -2.16
C ARG A 48 -18.45 -1.54 -2.47
N GLY A 49 -17.24 -1.68 -1.92
CA GLY A 49 -16.43 -2.88 -2.08
C GLY A 49 -15.93 -3.21 -3.49
N ILE A 50 -16.03 -2.27 -4.45
CA ILE A 50 -15.63 -2.47 -5.85
C ILE A 50 -14.17 -2.10 -6.07
N ALA A 51 -13.73 -1.02 -5.45
CA ALA A 51 -12.36 -0.52 -5.52
C ALA A 51 -12.00 0.19 -4.24
N GLY A 52 -10.72 0.27 -3.93
CA GLY A 52 -10.23 0.97 -2.74
C GLY A 52 -8.74 1.30 -2.86
N CYS A 53 -8.24 2.13 -1.94
CA CYS A 53 -6.83 2.44 -1.87
C CYS A 53 -6.01 1.21 -1.41
N LEU A 54 -4.68 1.34 -1.45
CA LEU A 54 -3.76 0.30 -0.99
C LEU A 54 -4.12 -0.27 0.39
N PHE A 55 -4.44 0.59 1.36
CA PHE A 55 -4.75 0.16 2.73
C PHE A 55 -6.14 -0.45 2.86
N GLN A 56 -7.06 -0.10 1.99
CA GLN A 56 -8.35 -0.78 1.91
C GLN A 56 -8.16 -2.23 1.43
N HIS A 57 -7.29 -2.45 0.46
CA HIS A 57 -6.90 -3.81 0.04
C HIS A 57 -6.23 -4.58 1.18
N ALA A 58 -5.37 -3.94 1.95
CA ALA A 58 -4.76 -4.54 3.14
C ALA A 58 -5.80 -4.93 4.18
N TYR A 59 -6.81 -4.10 4.39
CA TYR A 59 -7.91 -4.40 5.30
C TYR A 59 -8.73 -5.60 4.83
N TRP A 60 -9.17 -5.63 3.59
CA TRP A 60 -9.95 -6.75 3.05
C TRP A 60 -9.18 -8.08 3.14
N GLU A 61 -7.92 -8.05 2.79
CA GLU A 61 -7.07 -9.24 2.89
C GLU A 61 -6.81 -9.65 4.33
N GLY A 62 -6.58 -8.68 5.22
CA GLY A 62 -6.41 -8.91 6.65
C GLY A 62 -7.65 -9.52 7.32
N VAL A 63 -8.83 -9.09 6.93
CA VAL A 63 -10.09 -9.71 7.37
C VAL A 63 -10.18 -11.15 6.86
N ARG A 64 -9.87 -11.38 5.61
CA ARG A 64 -9.86 -12.72 5.00
C ARG A 64 -8.90 -13.68 5.71
N GLU A 65 -7.72 -13.20 6.08
CA GLU A 65 -6.70 -14.00 6.79
C GLU A 65 -6.93 -14.07 8.32
N GLY A 66 -7.95 -13.42 8.84
CA GLY A 66 -8.25 -13.39 10.27
C GLY A 66 -7.33 -12.49 11.10
N VAL A 67 -6.58 -11.58 10.46
CA VAL A 67 -5.70 -10.61 11.12
C VAL A 67 -6.51 -9.46 11.72
N PHE A 68 -7.57 -9.04 11.03
CA PHE A 68 -8.46 -7.97 11.46
C PHE A 68 -9.88 -8.49 11.63
N ALA A 69 -10.59 -7.95 12.63
CA ALA A 69 -12.01 -8.19 12.77
C ALA A 69 -12.79 -7.43 11.69
N ASP A 70 -13.81 -8.06 11.12
CA ASP A 70 -14.73 -7.43 10.17
C ASP A 70 -15.74 -6.52 10.90
N LYS A 71 -15.20 -5.54 11.64
CA LYS A 71 -15.98 -4.58 12.42
C LYS A 71 -15.28 -3.23 12.45
N GLY A 72 -16.04 -2.16 12.25
CA GLY A 72 -15.55 -0.80 12.32
C GLY A 72 -15.09 -0.22 10.99
N ARG A 73 -14.63 1.00 11.03
CA ARG A 73 -14.09 1.71 9.87
C ARG A 73 -12.63 1.35 9.67
N PRO A 74 -12.18 1.16 8.43
CA PRO A 74 -10.78 0.81 8.16
C PRO A 74 -9.77 1.75 8.82
N GLY A 75 -10.03 3.04 8.88
CA GLY A 75 -9.13 4.01 9.51
C GLY A 75 -8.88 3.80 11.01
N ASP A 76 -9.83 3.21 11.72
CA ASP A 76 -9.74 3.05 13.18
C ASP A 76 -8.71 1.97 13.57
N TRP A 77 -8.53 0.94 12.76
CA TRP A 77 -7.62 -0.15 13.09
C TRP A 77 -6.16 0.09 12.64
N ILE A 78 -5.95 0.89 11.59
CA ILE A 78 -4.59 1.14 11.07
C ILE A 78 -3.69 1.72 12.16
N GLY A 79 -4.14 2.76 12.83
CA GLY A 79 -3.38 3.40 13.90
C GLY A 79 -3.04 2.44 15.04
N SER A 80 -3.97 1.57 15.43
CA SER A 80 -3.73 0.54 16.45
C SER A 80 -2.77 -0.55 15.98
N PHE A 81 -2.80 -0.89 14.70
CA PHE A 81 -1.95 -1.94 14.14
C PHE A 81 -0.50 -1.51 13.96
N VAL A 82 -0.27 -0.33 13.39
CA VAL A 82 1.08 0.14 13.06
C VAL A 82 1.71 1.03 14.14
N GLY A 83 0.91 1.58 15.04
CA GLY A 83 1.36 2.52 16.06
C GLY A 83 1.36 3.98 15.57
N SER A 84 1.47 4.92 16.53
CA SER A 84 1.32 6.35 16.26
C SER A 84 2.38 6.93 15.33
N HIS A 85 3.63 6.43 15.41
CA HIS A 85 4.72 6.87 14.55
C HIS A 85 4.46 6.50 13.08
N ASP A 86 4.17 5.24 12.83
CA ASP A 86 3.92 4.75 11.48
C ASP A 86 2.58 5.21 10.91
N TYR A 87 1.62 5.56 11.76
CA TYR A 87 0.36 6.14 11.31
C TYR A 87 0.56 7.44 10.52
N GLY A 88 1.49 8.30 10.95
CA GLY A 88 1.87 9.50 10.19
C GLY A 88 2.44 9.16 8.82
N VAL A 89 3.23 8.10 8.73
CA VAL A 89 3.76 7.61 7.43
C VAL A 89 2.62 7.09 6.55
N VAL A 90 1.68 6.35 7.11
CA VAL A 90 0.49 5.86 6.38
C VAL A 90 -0.29 7.02 5.76
N ILE A 91 -0.50 8.10 6.50
CA ILE A 91 -1.18 9.30 5.98
C ILE A 91 -0.42 9.91 4.80
N ARG A 92 0.90 10.03 4.89
CA ARG A 92 1.72 10.53 3.77
C ARG A 92 1.64 9.63 2.53
N VAL A 93 1.65 8.32 2.74
CA VAL A 93 1.47 7.34 1.65
C VAL A 93 0.12 7.54 0.96
N ILE A 94 -0.96 7.69 1.73
CA ILE A 94 -2.30 7.95 1.19
C ILE A 94 -2.31 9.24 0.35
N GLU A 95 -1.75 10.32 0.86
CA GLU A 95 -1.70 11.60 0.15
C GLU A 95 -0.90 11.52 -1.16
N SER A 96 0.27 10.93 -1.13
CA SER A 96 1.11 10.74 -2.32
C SER A 96 0.44 9.81 -3.33
N PHE A 97 -0.17 8.75 -2.85
CA PHE A 97 -0.92 7.80 -3.67
C PHE A 97 -2.11 8.46 -4.38
N ASP A 98 -2.89 9.25 -3.65
CA ASP A 98 -4.04 9.95 -4.21
C ASP A 98 -3.63 10.97 -5.28
N ARG A 99 -2.54 11.72 -5.05
CA ARG A 99 -2.00 12.63 -6.06
C ARG A 99 -1.57 11.90 -7.32
N LEU A 100 -0.83 10.82 -7.17
CA LEU A 100 -0.34 10.01 -8.28
C LEU A 100 -1.49 9.37 -9.06
N ALA A 101 -2.48 8.82 -8.37
CA ALA A 101 -3.66 8.25 -9.00
C ALA A 101 -4.47 9.27 -9.79
N ARG A 102 -4.67 10.46 -9.24
CA ARG A 102 -5.38 11.56 -9.92
C ARG A 102 -4.66 12.05 -11.17
N SER A 103 -3.33 12.10 -11.16
CA SER A 103 -2.54 12.50 -12.33
C SER A 103 -2.49 11.41 -13.41
N SER A 104 -2.63 10.15 -13.04
CA SER A 104 -2.59 9.00 -13.95
C SER A 104 -3.93 8.72 -14.62
N PHE A 105 -5.02 9.02 -13.94
CA PHE A 105 -6.37 8.96 -14.50
C PHE A 105 -6.76 10.34 -15.03
N SER A 106 -6.88 10.50 -16.33
CA SER A 106 -7.28 11.75 -16.99
C SER A 106 -8.74 12.13 -16.78
N ASP A 107 -9.44 11.52 -15.86
CA ASP A 107 -10.83 11.82 -15.51
C ASP A 107 -10.88 12.85 -14.39
N PRO A 108 -11.59 13.97 -14.54
CA PRO A 108 -11.67 15.04 -13.55
C PRO A 108 -12.37 14.63 -12.24
N ASP A 109 -13.13 13.55 -12.22
CA ASP A 109 -13.70 13.01 -10.98
C ASP A 109 -13.27 11.56 -10.74
N PRO A 110 -12.19 11.34 -9.95
CA PRO A 110 -11.71 9.99 -9.64
C PRO A 110 -12.71 9.17 -8.80
N ARG A 111 -13.78 9.79 -8.31
CA ARG A 111 -14.85 9.09 -7.58
C ARG A 111 -15.88 8.47 -8.51
N VAL A 112 -15.92 8.90 -9.77
CA VAL A 112 -16.81 8.35 -10.78
C VAL A 112 -16.07 7.26 -11.57
N PHE A 113 -16.10 6.06 -11.02
CA PHE A 113 -15.58 4.88 -11.70
C PHE A 113 -16.49 4.54 -12.89
N ARG A 114 -15.99 4.73 -14.14
CA ARG A 114 -16.67 4.29 -15.36
C ARG A 114 -16.07 2.97 -15.85
N PRO A 115 -16.78 1.82 -15.68
CA PRO A 115 -16.17 0.50 -15.79
C PRO A 115 -15.57 0.14 -17.16
N ARG A 116 -16.04 0.70 -18.26
CA ARG A 116 -15.69 0.20 -19.60
C ARG A 116 -14.40 0.77 -20.23
N ARG A 117 -14.01 1.99 -19.90
CA ARG A 117 -12.71 2.55 -20.34
C ARG A 117 -11.63 2.42 -19.25
N ALA A 118 -12.07 2.18 -18.05
CA ALA A 118 -11.22 2.05 -16.89
C ALA A 118 -10.58 0.66 -16.77
N CYS A 119 -11.14 -0.41 -17.36
CA CYS A 119 -10.67 -1.77 -17.11
C CYS A 119 -9.21 -2.00 -17.52
N LEU A 120 -8.80 -1.64 -18.73
CA LEU A 120 -7.41 -1.81 -19.17
C LEU A 120 -6.46 -0.89 -18.40
N ARG A 121 -6.85 0.36 -18.18
CA ARG A 121 -6.08 1.30 -17.37
C ARG A 121 -6.03 0.90 -15.90
N GLN A 122 -7.12 0.33 -15.38
CA GLN A 122 -7.20 -0.18 -14.04
C GLN A 122 -6.25 -1.36 -13.83
N GLU A 123 -6.19 -2.30 -14.74
CA GLU A 123 -5.25 -3.43 -14.68
C GLU A 123 -3.79 -2.96 -14.74
N GLU A 124 -3.48 -2.01 -15.63
CA GLU A 124 -2.15 -1.40 -15.71
C GLU A 124 -1.78 -0.68 -14.41
N TRP A 125 -2.71 0.06 -13.84
CA TRP A 125 -2.52 0.76 -12.58
C TRP A 125 -2.32 -0.22 -11.41
N ASN A 126 -3.16 -1.24 -11.31
CA ASN A 126 -3.02 -2.29 -10.32
C ASN A 126 -1.65 -2.97 -10.41
N ALA A 127 -1.22 -3.30 -11.63
CA ALA A 127 0.09 -3.91 -11.87
C ALA A 127 1.24 -2.97 -11.51
N ALA A 128 1.13 -1.68 -11.79
CA ALA A 128 2.14 -0.68 -11.44
C ALA A 128 2.27 -0.53 -9.93
N VAL A 129 1.16 -0.46 -9.20
CA VAL A 129 1.15 -0.38 -7.74
C VAL A 129 1.75 -1.66 -7.13
N ALA A 130 1.32 -2.82 -7.60
CA ALA A 130 1.85 -4.10 -7.14
C ALA A 130 3.37 -4.20 -7.35
N ARG A 131 3.88 -3.75 -8.49
CA ARG A 131 5.32 -3.74 -8.79
C ARG A 131 6.10 -2.87 -7.82
N VAL A 132 5.62 -1.66 -7.53
CA VAL A 132 6.27 -0.77 -6.54
C VAL A 132 6.32 -1.43 -5.17
N LEU A 133 5.24 -2.07 -4.75
CA LEU A 133 5.20 -2.79 -3.47
C LEU A 133 6.18 -3.95 -3.42
N VAL A 134 6.26 -4.75 -4.48
CA VAL A 134 7.23 -5.86 -4.57
C VAL A 134 8.65 -5.32 -4.46
N ASP A 135 8.99 -4.28 -5.22
CA ASP A 135 10.32 -3.68 -5.20
C ASP A 135 10.69 -3.15 -3.81
N VAL A 136 9.78 -2.43 -3.16
CA VAL A 136 10.01 -1.88 -1.81
C VAL A 136 10.18 -2.99 -0.78
N LEU A 137 9.34 -4.02 -0.84
CA LEU A 137 9.42 -5.15 0.09
C LEU A 137 10.70 -5.96 -0.09
N ASP A 138 11.14 -6.17 -1.32
CA ASP A 138 12.39 -6.88 -1.62
C ASP A 138 13.63 -6.07 -1.16
N GLU A 139 13.69 -4.79 -1.49
CA GLU A 139 14.78 -3.90 -1.08
C GLU A 139 14.93 -3.82 0.44
N THR A 140 13.83 -3.69 1.17
CA THR A 140 13.85 -3.60 2.62
C THR A 140 14.20 -4.93 3.29
N GLN A 141 13.86 -6.06 2.69
CA GLN A 141 14.27 -7.36 3.18
C GLN A 141 15.76 -7.59 3.03
N GLU A 142 16.34 -7.25 1.88
CA GLU A 142 17.78 -7.34 1.64
C GLU A 142 18.57 -6.46 2.61
N HIS A 143 18.08 -5.27 2.88
CA HIS A 143 18.71 -4.34 3.83
C HIS A 143 18.68 -4.89 5.27
N SER A 144 17.55 -5.41 5.73
CA SER A 144 17.43 -6.09 7.04
C SER A 144 18.39 -7.27 7.16
N THR A 145 18.51 -8.09 6.12
CA THR A 145 19.42 -9.25 6.11
C THR A 145 20.88 -8.81 6.15
N SER A 146 21.24 -7.72 5.49
CA SER A 146 22.59 -7.14 5.52
C SER A 146 22.91 -6.59 6.91
N GLU A 147 22.01 -5.86 7.53
CA GLU A 147 22.17 -5.36 8.91
C GLU A 147 22.30 -6.50 9.93
N GLU A 148 21.52 -7.55 9.79
CA GLU A 148 21.65 -8.74 10.62
C GLU A 148 23.00 -9.43 10.44
N ARG A 149 23.49 -9.55 9.21
CA ARG A 149 24.82 -10.10 8.92
C ARG A 149 25.92 -9.24 9.53
N GLU A 150 25.83 -7.92 9.43
CA GLU A 150 26.80 -7.00 10.03
C GLU A 150 26.78 -7.08 11.57
N ARG A 151 25.60 -7.24 12.20
CA ARG A 151 25.50 -7.45 13.66
C ARG A 151 26.09 -8.78 14.11
N LEU A 152 26.00 -9.82 13.30
CA LEU A 152 26.51 -11.15 13.61
C LEU A 152 28.00 -11.31 13.28
N ALA A 153 28.56 -10.56 12.34
CA ALA A 153 29.95 -10.63 11.93
C ALA A 153 30.96 -10.40 13.07
N PRO A 154 30.78 -9.43 14.01
CA PRO A 154 31.68 -9.25 15.14
C PRO A 154 31.66 -10.37 16.16
N LEU A 155 30.60 -11.15 16.21
CA LEU A 155 30.42 -12.25 17.18
C LEU A 155 31.05 -13.57 16.69
N GLN A 156 31.42 -13.64 15.42
CA GLN A 156 32.03 -14.81 14.78
C GLN A 156 33.57 -14.71 14.67
N ALA A 157 34.10 -13.55 14.98
CA ALA A 157 35.53 -13.32 15.07
C ALA A 157 36.08 -13.59 16.46
#